data_50b31ae18f6748853512720d1902a39c
#
_entry.id   50b31ae18f6748853512720d1902a39c
#
_cell.length_a   1.000
_cell.length_b   1.000
_cell.length_c   1.000
_cell.angle_alpha   90.00
_cell.angle_beta   90.00
_cell.angle_gamma   90.00
#
_symmetry.space_group_name_H-M   'P 1'
#
loop_
_entity.id
_entity.type
_entity.pdbx_description
1 polymer ?
#
loop_
_entity_poly.entity_id
_entity_poly.type
_entity_poly.pdbx_seq_one_letter_code
_entity_poly.pdbx_strand_id
1 'polypeptide(L)'
;MMPYNPSGLFPSGRPPRPTYREPNPVNGAGVAAGAAGTIAWLVLFGLLGRSLAGYAWWTLLAGGLAWLAALVLVRIGDRGVAVGIAIVTAGGWSIAAAAVAARWAATGDWPLW
;
A
#
# COMPACT_ATOMS: atom_id res chain seq x y z
N MET A 1 -4.90 -38.35 38.21
CA MET A 1 -5.15 -38.10 37.59
C MET A 1 -5.64 -37.81 37.49
N MET A 2 -5.51 -37.65 37.21
CA MET A 2 -5.95 -37.38 36.73
C MET A 2 -6.33 -37.42 36.66
N PRO A 3 -6.43 -37.24 36.78
CA PRO A 3 -6.80 -37.63 36.45
C PRO A 3 -6.55 -37.97 35.70
N TYR A 4 -6.32 -37.97 35.61
CA TYR A 4 -6.02 -38.31 34.65
C TYR A 4 -6.90 -38.78 34.04
N ASN A 5 -7.14 -38.59 33.72
CA ASN A 5 -7.85 -38.81 32.73
C ASN A 5 -7.45 -39.96 32.19
N PRO A 6 -8.19 -40.87 32.22
CA PRO A 6 -7.84 -41.87 31.54
C PRO A 6 -8.05 -41.70 30.28
N SER A 7 -8.99 -41.21 30.17
CA SER A 7 -8.78 -40.62 29.10
C SER A 7 -7.81 -39.65 29.37
N GLY A 8 -7.02 -39.86 30.14
CA GLY A 8 -5.94 -39.04 30.17
C GLY A 8 -5.45 -38.60 28.89
N LEU A 9 -5.79 -39.31 27.89
CA LEU A 9 -5.54 -38.89 26.59
C LEU A 9 -6.05 -37.52 26.36
N PHE A 10 -7.16 -37.17 26.89
CA PHE A 10 -7.73 -35.89 26.66
C PHE A 10 -7.99 -35.28 27.98
N PRO A 11 -6.98 -34.72 28.53
CA PRO A 11 -7.19 -33.99 29.72
C PRO A 11 -8.26 -33.00 29.47
N SER A 12 -9.09 -32.77 30.37
CA SER A 12 -10.17 -31.92 30.22
C SER A 12 -9.60 -30.59 29.86
N GLY A 13 -8.85 -30.06 29.84
CA GLY A 13 -8.36 -28.84 29.28
C GLY A 13 -7.36 -29.15 28.22
N ARG A 14 -7.74 -29.09 27.03
CA ARG A 14 -6.76 -29.04 25.97
C ARG A 14 -5.93 -27.79 26.15
N PRO A 15 -4.60 -27.86 25.98
CA PRO A 15 -3.84 -26.66 25.92
C PRO A 15 -4.37 -25.79 24.78
N PRO A 16 -4.51 -24.49 24.96
CA PRO A 16 -4.95 -23.65 23.88
C PRO A 16 -3.96 -23.72 22.74
N ARG A 17 -4.47 -23.64 21.53
CA ARG A 17 -3.60 -23.59 20.37
C ARG A 17 -2.78 -22.32 20.43
N PRO A 18 -1.50 -22.41 20.10
CA PRO A 18 -0.71 -21.20 19.95
C PRO A 18 -1.34 -20.31 18.89
N THR A 19 -1.48 -19.06 19.20
CA THR A 19 -1.99 -18.10 18.23
C THR A 19 -0.80 -17.44 17.56
N TYR A 20 -0.77 -17.55 16.24
CA TYR A 20 0.29 -16.88 15.50
C TYR A 20 0.06 -15.39 15.53
N ARG A 21 1.08 -14.65 15.86
CA ARG A 21 1.08 -13.20 15.75
C ARG A 21 2.22 -12.79 14.86
N GLU A 22 1.89 -12.02 13.84
CA GLU A 22 2.93 -11.47 13.02
C GLU A 22 3.79 -10.52 13.82
N PRO A 23 5.12 -10.57 13.66
CA PRO A 23 5.99 -9.64 14.35
C PRO A 23 5.70 -8.18 14.01
N ASN A 24 5.28 -7.93 12.78
CA ASN A 24 5.01 -6.58 12.29
C ASN A 24 3.64 -6.56 11.60
N PRO A 25 2.55 -6.60 12.38
CA PRO A 25 1.22 -6.64 11.78
C PRO A 25 0.88 -5.33 11.08
N VAL A 26 0.09 -5.44 10.03
CA VAL A 26 -0.46 -4.27 9.36
C VAL A 26 -1.57 -3.70 10.25
N ASN A 27 -1.47 -2.45 10.63
CA ASN A 27 -2.46 -1.81 11.47
C ASN A 27 -3.15 -0.68 10.70
N GLY A 28 -4.42 -0.42 11.05
CA GLY A 28 -5.22 0.57 10.35
C GLY A 28 -4.68 1.99 10.46
N ALA A 29 -4.12 2.35 11.61
CA ALA A 29 -3.54 3.67 11.79
C ALA A 29 -2.34 3.89 10.88
N GLY A 30 -1.49 2.87 10.74
CA GLY A 30 -0.35 2.95 9.83
C GLY A 30 -0.79 3.06 8.37
N VAL A 31 -1.78 2.27 7.96
CA VAL A 31 -2.33 2.34 6.61
C VAL A 31 -2.88 3.74 6.34
N ALA A 32 -3.66 4.29 7.28
CA ALA A 32 -4.22 5.63 7.12
C ALA A 32 -3.14 6.70 7.03
N ALA A 33 -2.09 6.60 7.85
CA ALA A 33 -0.98 7.56 7.82
C ALA A 33 -0.23 7.49 6.50
N GLY A 34 0.08 6.28 6.02
CA GLY A 34 0.75 6.09 4.75
C GLY A 34 -0.08 6.58 3.59
N ALA A 35 -1.37 6.30 3.60
CA ALA A 35 -2.29 6.76 2.57
C ALA A 35 -2.38 8.29 2.54
N ALA A 36 -2.60 8.91 3.71
CA ALA A 36 -2.72 10.36 3.79
C ALA A 36 -1.44 11.07 3.35
N GLY A 37 -0.30 10.58 3.81
CA GLY A 37 0.99 11.16 3.42
C GLY A 37 1.24 11.03 1.92
N THR A 38 0.90 9.89 1.34
CA THR A 38 1.10 9.67 -0.10
C THR A 38 0.11 10.48 -0.94
N ILE A 39 -1.13 10.64 -0.47
CA ILE A 39 -2.06 11.53 -1.16
C ILE A 39 -1.49 12.94 -1.23
N ALA A 40 -1.01 13.46 -0.11
CA ALA A 40 -0.40 14.80 -0.08
C ALA A 40 0.81 14.88 -1.01
N TRP A 41 1.66 13.86 -1.00
CA TRP A 41 2.84 13.77 -1.84
C TRP A 41 2.49 13.79 -3.33
N LEU A 42 1.53 12.94 -3.74
CA LEU A 42 1.13 12.87 -5.14
C LEU A 42 0.42 14.14 -5.60
N VAL A 43 -0.39 14.75 -4.74
CA VAL A 43 -1.05 16.00 -5.05
C VAL A 43 -0.01 17.11 -5.27
N LEU A 44 0.96 17.19 -4.37
CA LEU A 44 2.02 18.19 -4.47
C LEU A 44 2.77 18.07 -5.80
N PHE A 45 3.21 16.85 -6.15
CA PHE A 45 3.93 16.66 -7.39
C PHE A 45 3.03 16.80 -8.63
N GLY A 46 1.76 16.39 -8.51
CA GLY A 46 0.80 16.57 -9.61
C GLY A 46 0.58 18.05 -9.96
N LEU A 47 0.61 18.92 -8.95
CA LEU A 47 0.45 20.36 -9.16
C LEU A 47 1.63 20.99 -9.85
N LEU A 48 2.80 20.35 -9.91
CA LEU A 48 3.95 20.83 -10.63
C LEU A 48 3.78 20.67 -12.13
N GLY A 49 2.93 19.75 -12.58
CA GLY A 49 2.66 19.56 -13.99
C GLY A 49 1.73 20.62 -14.52
N ARG A 50 2.10 21.24 -15.64
CA ARG A 50 1.28 22.28 -16.26
C ARG A 50 0.50 21.80 -17.47
N SER A 51 0.66 20.52 -17.80
CA SER A 51 -0.02 19.87 -18.91
C SER A 51 -0.30 18.44 -18.51
N LEU A 52 -1.08 17.73 -19.32
CA LEU A 52 -1.33 16.31 -19.04
C LEU A 52 -0.03 15.52 -19.04
N ALA A 53 0.85 15.77 -20.01
CA ALA A 53 2.14 15.09 -20.06
C ALA A 53 2.99 15.40 -18.83
N GLY A 54 3.05 16.68 -18.43
CA GLY A 54 3.78 17.09 -17.23
C GLY A 54 3.22 16.42 -15.97
N TYR A 55 1.90 16.44 -15.83
CA TYR A 55 1.24 15.76 -14.71
C TYR A 55 1.58 14.27 -14.68
N ALA A 56 1.51 13.59 -15.81
CA ALA A 56 1.79 12.16 -15.89
C ALA A 56 3.25 11.87 -15.51
N TRP A 57 4.20 12.63 -16.04
CA TRP A 57 5.62 12.41 -15.73
C TRP A 57 5.94 12.70 -14.27
N TRP A 58 5.39 13.80 -13.72
CA TRP A 58 5.58 14.10 -12.29
C TRP A 58 4.95 13.02 -11.41
N THR A 59 3.78 12.52 -11.78
CA THR A 59 3.12 11.47 -11.02
C THR A 59 3.90 10.15 -11.09
N LEU A 60 4.47 9.81 -12.24
CA LEU A 60 5.32 8.63 -12.35
C LEU A 60 6.55 8.75 -11.45
N LEU A 61 7.20 9.89 -11.48
CA LEU A 61 8.37 10.11 -10.65
C LEU A 61 8.02 10.05 -9.16
N ALA A 62 7.00 10.78 -8.77
CA ALA A 62 6.58 10.82 -7.37
C ALA A 62 6.15 9.44 -6.87
N GLY A 63 5.41 8.71 -7.69
CA GLY A 63 4.98 7.35 -7.34
C GLY A 63 6.14 6.38 -7.26
N GLY A 64 7.12 6.51 -8.15
CA GLY A 64 8.33 5.69 -8.08
C GLY A 64 9.10 5.91 -6.79
N LEU A 65 9.24 7.17 -6.37
CA LEU A 65 9.90 7.49 -5.10
C LEU A 65 9.08 6.98 -3.92
N ALA A 66 7.75 7.09 -3.99
CA ALA A 66 6.88 6.55 -2.94
C ALA A 66 7.01 5.02 -2.84
N TRP A 67 7.11 4.33 -3.97
CA TRP A 67 7.32 2.90 -4.01
C TRP A 67 8.62 2.50 -3.31
N LEU A 68 9.70 3.24 -3.59
CA LEU A 68 10.99 2.98 -2.94
C LEU A 68 10.87 3.18 -1.42
N ALA A 69 10.16 4.22 -1.00
CA ALA A 69 9.93 4.45 0.42
C ALA A 69 9.14 3.29 1.04
N ALA A 70 8.12 2.79 0.35
CA ALA A 70 7.35 1.67 0.83
C ALA A 70 8.20 0.41 0.99
N LEU A 71 9.09 0.14 0.03
CA LEU A 71 9.98 -1.02 0.11
C LEU A 71 10.92 -0.91 1.30
N VAL A 72 11.46 0.26 1.57
CA VAL A 72 12.30 0.49 2.73
C VAL A 72 11.51 0.27 4.02
N LEU A 73 10.29 0.80 4.09
CA LEU A 73 9.45 0.64 5.28
C LEU A 73 9.09 -0.81 5.55
N VAL A 74 8.85 -1.59 4.51
CA VAL A 74 8.62 -3.03 4.67
C VAL A 74 9.84 -3.71 5.29
N ARG A 75 11.04 -3.32 4.82
CA ARG A 75 12.29 -3.91 5.32
C ARG A 75 12.52 -3.58 6.78
N ILE A 76 12.15 -2.40 7.22
CA ILE A 76 12.34 -2.02 8.62
C ILE A 76 11.14 -2.37 9.50
N GLY A 77 10.13 -3.00 8.95
CA GLY A 77 9.01 -3.55 9.72
C GLY A 77 7.76 -2.68 9.79
N ASP A 78 7.72 -1.54 9.13
CA ASP A 78 6.54 -0.68 9.13
C ASP A 78 5.65 -1.02 7.93
N ARG A 79 4.98 -2.15 8.06
CA ARG A 79 4.17 -2.68 6.96
C ARG A 79 2.86 -1.94 6.78
N GLY A 80 2.29 -1.38 7.84
CA GLY A 80 1.04 -0.63 7.75
C GLY A 80 1.19 0.61 6.88
N VAL A 81 2.20 1.43 7.17
CA VAL A 81 2.48 2.63 6.38
C VAL A 81 2.80 2.25 4.94
N ALA A 82 3.61 1.20 4.76
CA ALA A 82 3.98 0.73 3.41
C ALA A 82 2.74 0.33 2.59
N VAL A 83 1.78 -0.36 3.20
CA VAL A 83 0.54 -0.75 2.53
C VAL A 83 -0.26 0.49 2.12
N GLY A 84 -0.37 1.48 3.00
CA GLY A 84 -1.05 2.74 2.68
C GLY A 84 -0.41 3.45 1.50
N ILE A 85 0.92 3.54 1.49
CA ILE A 85 1.67 4.13 0.39
C ILE A 85 1.39 3.38 -0.92
N ALA A 86 1.48 2.06 -0.88
CA ALA A 86 1.31 1.24 -2.07
C ALA A 86 -0.10 1.38 -2.67
N ILE A 87 -1.13 1.36 -1.84
CA ILE A 87 -2.50 1.50 -2.29
C ILE A 87 -2.73 2.84 -2.97
N VAL A 88 -2.29 3.92 -2.34
CA VAL A 88 -2.49 5.27 -2.89
C VAL A 88 -1.66 5.47 -4.15
N THR A 89 -0.43 4.96 -4.17
CA THR A 89 0.43 5.05 -5.36
C THR A 89 -0.21 4.32 -6.54
N ALA A 90 -0.73 3.12 -6.32
CA ALA A 90 -1.43 2.38 -7.37
C ALA A 90 -2.65 3.15 -7.87
N GLY A 91 -3.42 3.74 -6.97
CA GLY A 91 -4.57 4.57 -7.33
C GLY A 91 -4.16 5.80 -8.14
N GLY A 92 -3.12 6.50 -7.69
CA GLY A 92 -2.61 7.68 -8.37
C GLY A 92 -2.10 7.39 -9.78
N TRP A 93 -1.34 6.31 -9.92
CA TRP A 93 -0.88 5.88 -11.23
C TRP A 93 -2.04 5.44 -12.13
N SER A 94 -3.06 4.81 -11.55
CA SER A 94 -4.25 4.41 -12.31
C SER A 94 -5.01 5.64 -12.82
N ILE A 95 -5.14 6.67 -12.00
CA ILE A 95 -5.77 7.93 -12.40
C ILE A 95 -4.98 8.60 -13.52
N ALA A 96 -3.66 8.66 -13.39
CA ALA A 96 -2.81 9.25 -14.41
C ALA A 96 -2.91 8.46 -15.73
N ALA A 97 -2.88 7.14 -15.64
CA ALA A 97 -3.02 6.28 -16.82
C ALA A 97 -4.37 6.46 -17.50
N ALA A 98 -5.45 6.57 -16.70
CA ALA A 98 -6.78 6.79 -17.25
C ALA A 98 -6.89 8.14 -17.95
N ALA A 99 -6.29 9.18 -17.38
CA ALA A 99 -6.28 10.51 -17.98
C ALA A 99 -5.51 10.51 -19.30
N VAL A 100 -4.36 9.86 -19.35
CA VAL A 100 -3.56 9.73 -20.57
C VAL A 100 -4.34 8.95 -21.65
N ALA A 101 -4.93 7.83 -21.23
CA ALA A 101 -5.70 7.00 -22.14
C ALA A 101 -6.92 7.73 -22.73
N ALA A 102 -7.62 8.48 -21.88
CA ALA A 102 -8.78 9.26 -22.31
C ALA A 102 -8.38 10.33 -23.33
N ARG A 103 -7.27 11.03 -23.08
CA ARG A 103 -6.78 12.05 -24.00
C ARG A 103 -6.36 11.42 -25.31
N TRP A 104 -5.65 10.31 -25.25
CA TRP A 104 -5.23 9.59 -26.44
C TRP A 104 -6.42 9.13 -27.27
N ALA A 105 -7.43 8.57 -26.63
CA ALA A 105 -8.64 8.16 -27.31
C ALA A 105 -9.37 9.33 -27.95
N ALA A 106 -9.38 10.49 -27.30
CA ALA A 106 -10.08 11.66 -27.80
C ALA A 106 -9.37 12.36 -28.97
N THR A 107 -8.02 12.37 -28.95
CA THR A 107 -7.26 13.12 -29.94
C THR A 107 -6.59 12.25 -30.99
N GLY A 108 -6.44 10.96 -30.74
CA GLY A 108 -5.67 10.06 -31.62
C GLY A 108 -4.17 10.23 -31.49
N ASP A 109 -3.70 11.23 -30.76
CA ASP A 109 -2.27 11.51 -30.60
C ASP A 109 -1.79 11.06 -29.24
N TRP A 110 -0.62 10.44 -29.21
CA TRP A 110 -0.03 10.01 -27.95
C TRP A 110 0.38 11.26 -27.13
N PRO A 111 -0.14 11.41 -25.88
CA PRO A 111 0.05 12.67 -25.16
C PRO A 111 1.37 12.83 -24.42
N LEU A 112 2.19 11.77 -24.28
CA LEU A 112 3.38 11.85 -23.44
C LEU A 112 4.65 12.24 -24.21
N TRP A 113 4.68 12.00 -25.50
CA TRP A 113 5.82 12.41 -26.35
C TRP A 113 5.46 12.50 -27.81
#